data_8e403c0084073045dbe7cef3b21afc25
#
_entry.id   8e403c0084073045dbe7cef3b21afc25
#
_cell.length_a   1.000
_cell.length_b   1.000
_cell.length_c   1.000
_cell.angle_alpha   90.00
_cell.angle_beta   90.00
_cell.angle_gamma   90.00
#
_symmetry.space_group_name_H-M   'P 1'
#
loop_
_entity.id
_entity.type
_entity.pdbx_description
1 polymer ?
#
loop_
_entity_poly.entity_id
_entity_poly.type
_entity_poly.pdbx_seq_one_letter_code
_entity_poly.pdbx_strand_id
1 'polypeptide(L)'
;MSNATNQSQNTPEPIELPAPTASPLITAFGMTLGVTGIVTNWTVAVVGVILLLIGATKWFLEVHPDSHEVKARTPATKPTPIEARMHKVAHLTNDMAHRARLPLEIHPYSAGLKGGLIGGACMAIFAVAWGLITQGSLWYSVNLLAGSMLTGYSEMTTEELATFHTGGLIAGTVIQLFMSVFVGLLYGVMLPLIPRFPLLVAAIVVPLVWTGLFWGSMSVVSPALAAHLNWPWFIASQVIFGLVTAMVIMRSEKIGTMQNWNYLERIGIEAKGVREMGSKEE
;
A
#
# COMPACT_ATOMS: atom_id res chain seq x y z
N MET A 1 -21.10 -34.27 -59.08
CA MET A 1 -21.83 -33.48 -58.09
C MET A 1 -20.87 -33.24 -56.94
N SER A 2 -20.31 -32.04 -56.91
CA SER A 2 -19.23 -31.66 -55.99
C SER A 2 -19.84 -31.03 -54.76
N ASN A 3 -19.66 -31.66 -53.58
CA ASN A 3 -19.99 -31.11 -52.29
C ASN A 3 -18.90 -30.10 -51.89
N ALA A 4 -19.13 -28.82 -52.18
CA ALA A 4 -18.32 -27.76 -51.61
C ALA A 4 -18.76 -27.58 -50.15
N THR A 5 -18.00 -28.20 -49.25
CA THR A 5 -18.15 -28.02 -47.82
C THR A 5 -17.80 -26.55 -47.46
N ASN A 6 -18.79 -25.77 -47.09
CA ASN A 6 -18.62 -24.45 -46.53
C ASN A 6 -17.74 -24.53 -45.28
N GLN A 7 -16.45 -24.30 -45.42
CA GLN A 7 -15.61 -23.90 -44.29
C GLN A 7 -15.96 -22.45 -43.97
N SER A 8 -16.91 -22.26 -43.09
CA SER A 8 -17.06 -20.98 -42.40
C SER A 8 -15.75 -20.65 -41.75
N GLN A 9 -15.02 -19.71 -42.32
CA GLN A 9 -13.83 -19.15 -41.71
C GLN A 9 -14.22 -18.62 -40.34
N ASN A 10 -13.93 -19.35 -39.27
CA ASN A 10 -13.95 -18.89 -37.93
C ASN A 10 -12.93 -17.73 -37.82
N THR A 11 -13.38 -16.53 -38.16
CA THR A 11 -12.63 -15.31 -37.83
C THR A 11 -12.61 -15.25 -36.30
N PRO A 12 -11.44 -15.30 -35.67
CA PRO A 12 -11.40 -15.24 -34.20
C PRO A 12 -12.07 -13.97 -33.72
N GLU A 13 -12.98 -14.11 -32.76
CA GLU A 13 -13.64 -12.95 -32.16
C GLU A 13 -12.61 -11.96 -31.63
N PRO A 14 -12.81 -10.66 -31.88
CA PRO A 14 -11.90 -9.64 -31.37
C PRO A 14 -11.91 -9.68 -29.84
N ILE A 15 -10.75 -9.76 -29.24
CA ILE A 15 -10.59 -9.68 -27.79
C ILE A 15 -10.68 -8.21 -27.39
N GLU A 16 -11.55 -7.91 -26.45
CA GLU A 16 -11.67 -6.57 -25.87
C GLU A 16 -10.57 -6.38 -24.82
N LEU A 17 -9.70 -5.42 -25.06
CA LEU A 17 -8.60 -5.08 -24.17
C LEU A 17 -8.78 -3.67 -23.63
N PRO A 18 -8.37 -3.41 -22.38
CA PRO A 18 -8.36 -2.05 -21.85
C PRO A 18 -7.50 -1.14 -22.74
N ALA A 19 -7.99 0.05 -23.04
CA ALA A 19 -7.22 1.03 -23.80
C ALA A 19 -5.96 1.46 -23.02
N PRO A 20 -4.81 1.67 -23.69
CA PRO A 20 -3.63 2.19 -23.03
C PRO A 20 -3.90 3.60 -22.51
N THR A 21 -3.60 3.83 -21.22
CA THR A 21 -3.87 5.11 -20.56
C THR A 21 -2.65 5.66 -19.85
N ALA A 22 -2.52 7.01 -19.84
CA ALA A 22 -1.51 7.71 -19.07
C ALA A 22 -2.02 8.20 -17.71
N SER A 23 -3.28 7.93 -17.35
CA SER A 23 -3.93 8.47 -16.16
C SER A 23 -3.24 8.06 -14.85
N PRO A 24 -2.79 6.81 -14.65
CA PRO A 24 -2.03 6.42 -13.47
C PRO A 24 -0.72 7.19 -13.32
N LEU A 25 -0.02 7.44 -14.44
CA LEU A 25 1.24 8.19 -14.44
C LEU A 25 1.01 9.66 -14.06
N ILE A 26 -0.02 10.29 -14.62
CA ILE A 26 -0.40 11.67 -14.28
C ILE A 26 -0.79 11.79 -12.82
N THR A 27 -1.54 10.82 -12.28
CA THR A 27 -1.94 10.74 -10.88
C THR A 27 -0.71 10.66 -9.96
N ALA A 28 0.21 9.74 -10.26
CA ALA A 28 1.44 9.58 -9.48
C ALA A 28 2.33 10.83 -9.52
N PHE A 29 2.47 11.45 -10.70
CA PHE A 29 3.24 12.68 -10.87
C PHE A 29 2.60 13.85 -10.13
N GLY A 30 1.27 14.00 -10.22
CA GLY A 30 0.53 15.01 -9.47
C GLY A 30 0.68 14.84 -7.96
N MET A 31 0.61 13.62 -7.45
CA MET A 31 0.84 13.31 -6.04
C MET A 31 2.26 13.69 -5.59
N THR A 32 3.26 13.33 -6.39
CA THR A 32 4.66 13.67 -6.09
C THR A 32 4.89 15.17 -6.07
N LEU A 33 4.41 15.90 -7.07
CA LEU A 33 4.50 17.36 -7.12
C LEU A 33 3.75 18.02 -5.97
N GLY A 34 2.56 17.51 -5.62
CA GLY A 34 1.79 18.04 -4.50
C GLY A 34 2.55 17.95 -3.19
N VAL A 35 3.09 16.78 -2.87
CA VAL A 35 3.88 16.56 -1.65
C VAL A 35 5.18 17.37 -1.68
N THR A 36 5.92 17.35 -2.78
CA THR A 36 7.16 18.13 -2.92
C THR A 36 6.90 19.63 -2.82
N GLY A 37 5.78 20.09 -3.40
CA GLY A 37 5.40 21.50 -3.39
C GLY A 37 5.10 22.04 -1.99
N ILE A 38 4.54 21.23 -1.09
CA ILE A 38 4.30 21.62 0.30
C ILE A 38 5.62 22.06 0.98
N VAL A 39 6.72 21.37 0.66
CA VAL A 39 8.03 21.63 1.27
C VAL A 39 8.82 22.71 0.53
N THR A 40 8.58 22.89 -0.78
CA THR A 40 9.40 23.78 -1.63
C THR A 40 8.70 25.08 -1.97
N ASN A 41 7.53 25.00 -2.61
CA ASN A 41 6.80 26.19 -3.08
C ASN A 41 5.32 25.87 -3.26
N TRP A 42 4.47 26.71 -2.68
CA TRP A 42 3.02 26.55 -2.71
C TRP A 42 2.44 26.50 -4.14
N THR A 43 3.01 27.19 -5.11
CA THR A 43 2.57 27.11 -6.50
C THR A 43 2.78 25.73 -7.10
N VAL A 44 3.88 25.08 -6.75
CA VAL A 44 4.17 23.69 -7.16
C VAL A 44 3.17 22.73 -6.52
N ALA A 45 2.82 22.94 -5.23
CA ALA A 45 1.81 22.16 -4.54
C ALA A 45 0.44 22.25 -5.23
N VAL A 46 0.01 23.47 -5.58
CA VAL A 46 -1.28 23.70 -6.27
C VAL A 46 -1.30 23.01 -7.63
N VAL A 47 -0.24 23.14 -8.43
CA VAL A 47 -0.10 22.44 -9.72
C VAL A 47 -0.18 20.92 -9.52
N GLY A 48 0.52 20.40 -8.50
CA GLY A 48 0.50 18.98 -8.15
C GLY A 48 -0.90 18.49 -7.81
N VAL A 49 -1.65 19.23 -6.99
CA VAL A 49 -3.03 18.89 -6.63
C VAL A 49 -3.96 18.91 -7.84
N ILE A 50 -3.83 19.90 -8.74
CA ILE A 50 -4.62 19.95 -9.97
C ILE A 50 -4.35 18.73 -10.85
N LEU A 51 -3.08 18.37 -11.06
CA LEU A 51 -2.71 17.19 -11.85
C LEU A 51 -3.20 15.90 -11.19
N LEU A 52 -3.11 15.80 -9.86
CA LEU A 52 -3.62 14.68 -9.09
C LEU A 52 -5.13 14.49 -9.32
N LEU A 53 -5.91 15.58 -9.22
CA LEU A 53 -7.35 15.52 -9.40
C LEU A 53 -7.73 15.14 -10.84
N ILE A 54 -7.06 15.73 -11.84
CA ILE A 54 -7.28 15.40 -13.26
C ILE A 54 -6.93 13.93 -13.53
N GLY A 55 -5.76 13.48 -13.07
CA GLY A 55 -5.29 12.11 -13.26
C GLY A 55 -6.19 11.08 -12.56
N ALA A 56 -6.53 11.33 -11.30
CA ALA A 56 -7.38 10.44 -10.51
C ALA A 56 -8.82 10.36 -11.10
N THR A 57 -9.40 11.49 -11.52
CA THR A 57 -10.73 11.49 -12.12
C THR A 57 -10.73 10.71 -13.44
N LYS A 58 -9.75 10.95 -14.32
CA LYS A 58 -9.62 10.20 -15.57
C LYS A 58 -9.40 8.71 -15.30
N TRP A 59 -8.51 8.37 -14.38
CA TRP A 59 -8.26 6.98 -14.02
C TRP A 59 -9.50 6.28 -13.47
N PHE A 60 -10.26 6.96 -12.60
CA PHE A 60 -11.52 6.42 -12.08
C PHE A 60 -12.54 6.17 -13.20
N LEU A 61 -12.68 7.10 -14.16
CA LEU A 61 -13.57 6.95 -15.31
C LEU A 61 -13.13 5.82 -16.24
N GLU A 62 -11.83 5.60 -16.41
CA GLU A 62 -11.28 4.53 -17.25
C GLU A 62 -11.40 3.14 -16.62
N VAL A 63 -11.41 3.04 -15.29
CA VAL A 63 -11.62 1.78 -14.55
C VAL A 63 -13.10 1.40 -14.46
N HIS A 64 -13.99 2.34 -14.74
CA HIS A 64 -15.43 2.06 -14.74
C HIS A 64 -15.80 1.06 -15.86
N PRO A 65 -16.63 0.03 -15.59
CA PRO A 65 -16.88 -1.10 -16.49
C PRO A 65 -17.42 -0.75 -17.88
N ASP A 66 -17.90 0.47 -18.08
CA ASP A 66 -18.49 0.91 -19.36
C ASP A 66 -17.56 1.77 -20.24
N SER A 67 -16.27 1.92 -19.87
CA SER A 67 -15.40 2.88 -20.52
C SER A 67 -14.26 2.25 -21.32
N HIS A 68 -14.23 2.56 -22.60
CA HIS A 68 -13.09 2.47 -23.51
C HIS A 68 -12.40 1.10 -23.66
N GLU A 69 -13.13 0.14 -24.20
CA GLU A 69 -12.55 -1.09 -24.72
C GLU A 69 -12.04 -0.90 -26.14
N VAL A 70 -10.83 -1.31 -26.41
CA VAL A 70 -10.26 -1.35 -27.75
C VAL A 70 -10.35 -2.78 -28.28
N LYS A 71 -11.09 -2.98 -29.36
CA LYS A 71 -11.15 -4.29 -30.02
C LYS A 71 -9.83 -4.60 -30.71
N ALA A 72 -9.02 -5.41 -30.06
CA ALA A 72 -7.79 -5.91 -30.63
C ALA A 72 -8.09 -7.10 -31.57
N ARG A 73 -7.70 -7.01 -32.83
CA ARG A 73 -7.75 -8.16 -33.72
C ARG A 73 -6.68 -9.17 -33.28
N THR A 74 -7.13 -10.33 -32.87
CA THR A 74 -6.23 -11.46 -32.67
C THR A 74 -5.57 -11.78 -34.01
N PRO A 75 -4.24 -11.77 -34.13
CA PRO A 75 -3.58 -12.27 -35.33
C PRO A 75 -4.02 -13.71 -35.50
N ALA A 76 -4.45 -14.08 -36.72
CA ALA A 76 -4.81 -15.44 -37.04
C ALA A 76 -3.55 -16.33 -36.84
N THR A 77 -3.42 -16.86 -35.63
CA THR A 77 -2.36 -17.81 -35.31
C THR A 77 -2.73 -19.11 -36.04
N LYS A 78 -2.04 -19.45 -37.11
CA LYS A 78 -2.13 -20.79 -37.65
C LYS A 78 -1.91 -21.74 -36.49
N PRO A 79 -2.81 -22.70 -36.24
CA PRO A 79 -2.58 -23.70 -35.21
C PRO A 79 -1.31 -24.42 -35.57
N THR A 80 -0.20 -24.08 -34.94
CA THR A 80 0.99 -24.91 -34.96
C THR A 80 0.58 -26.22 -34.35
N PRO A 81 0.79 -27.37 -35.03
CA PRO A 81 0.55 -28.67 -34.43
C PRO A 81 1.23 -28.64 -33.06
N ILE A 82 0.45 -28.80 -32.01
CA ILE A 82 0.99 -28.99 -30.66
C ILE A 82 1.67 -30.35 -30.76
N GLU A 83 2.93 -30.38 -31.23
CA GLU A 83 3.81 -31.47 -30.88
C GLU A 83 3.79 -31.48 -29.35
N ALA A 84 3.14 -32.49 -28.80
CA ALA A 84 3.20 -32.80 -27.38
C ALA A 84 4.68 -33.11 -27.07
N ARG A 85 5.50 -32.07 -27.00
CA ARG A 85 6.77 -32.13 -26.31
C ARG A 85 6.37 -32.46 -24.89
N MET A 86 6.54 -33.73 -24.53
CA MET A 86 6.67 -34.12 -23.13
C MET A 86 7.84 -33.29 -22.57
N HIS A 87 7.55 -32.09 -22.15
CA HIS A 87 8.46 -31.38 -21.32
C HIS A 87 8.53 -32.19 -20.04
N LYS A 88 9.66 -32.91 -19.88
CA LYS A 88 10.06 -33.43 -18.58
C LYS A 88 9.78 -32.31 -17.62
N VAL A 89 8.78 -32.50 -16.74
CA VAL A 89 8.52 -31.57 -15.68
C VAL A 89 9.83 -31.45 -14.91
N ALA A 90 10.53 -30.37 -15.10
CA ALA A 90 11.76 -30.14 -14.36
C ALA A 90 11.37 -30.11 -12.88
N HIS A 91 11.67 -31.17 -12.16
CA HIS A 91 11.58 -31.17 -10.70
C HIS A 91 12.55 -30.09 -10.23
N LEU A 92 11.99 -28.94 -9.87
CA LEU A 92 12.75 -27.82 -9.35
C LEU A 92 13.29 -28.26 -7.99
N THR A 93 14.58 -28.55 -7.98
CA THR A 93 15.31 -28.84 -6.75
C THR A 93 15.18 -27.67 -5.78
N ASN A 94 15.18 -27.96 -4.48
CA ASN A 94 15.04 -26.99 -3.39
C ASN A 94 16.11 -25.86 -3.40
N ASP A 95 17.11 -25.95 -4.25
CA ASP A 95 18.23 -25.01 -4.38
C ASP A 95 17.91 -23.69 -5.09
N MET A 96 16.69 -23.51 -5.58
CA MET A 96 16.29 -22.23 -6.15
C MET A 96 15.89 -21.23 -5.06
N ALA A 97 16.86 -20.82 -4.25
CA ALA A 97 16.68 -19.85 -3.14
C ALA A 97 16.18 -18.47 -3.61
N HIS A 98 16.24 -18.16 -4.91
CA HIS A 98 15.80 -16.88 -5.49
C HIS A 98 14.32 -16.88 -5.94
N ARG A 99 13.56 -17.96 -5.74
CA ARG A 99 12.13 -17.95 -6.03
C ARG A 99 11.36 -17.20 -4.97
N ALA A 100 10.61 -16.20 -5.39
CA ALA A 100 9.62 -15.54 -4.55
C ALA A 100 8.62 -16.61 -4.05
N ARG A 101 8.57 -16.79 -2.72
CA ARG A 101 7.57 -17.65 -2.08
C ARG A 101 6.35 -16.80 -1.80
N LEU A 102 5.24 -17.12 -2.44
CA LEU A 102 3.97 -16.47 -2.14
C LEU A 102 3.45 -16.96 -0.79
N PRO A 103 2.88 -16.07 0.04
CA PRO A 103 2.32 -16.45 1.32
C PRO A 103 1.11 -17.37 1.12
N LEU A 104 0.99 -18.39 1.98
CA LEU A 104 -0.17 -19.31 2.00
C LEU A 104 -1.41 -18.65 2.60
N GLU A 105 -1.20 -17.70 3.51
CA GLU A 105 -2.23 -16.96 4.21
C GLU A 105 -1.90 -15.48 4.17
N ILE A 106 -2.92 -14.65 4.03
CA ILE A 106 -2.81 -13.18 4.06
C ILE A 106 -3.76 -12.62 5.11
N HIS A 107 -3.50 -11.41 5.56
CA HIS A 107 -4.44 -10.68 6.41
C HIS A 107 -5.33 -9.76 5.57
N PRO A 108 -6.63 -9.60 5.92
CA PRO A 108 -7.49 -8.64 5.25
C PRO A 108 -7.01 -7.20 5.46
N TYR A 109 -7.29 -6.30 4.54
CA TYR A 109 -6.92 -4.88 4.67
C TYR A 109 -7.47 -4.23 5.95
N SER A 110 -8.64 -4.71 6.42
CA SER A 110 -9.22 -4.26 7.70
C SER A 110 -8.33 -4.55 8.90
N ALA A 111 -7.51 -5.60 8.85
CA ALA A 111 -6.54 -5.91 9.91
C ALA A 111 -5.41 -4.87 9.94
N GLY A 112 -4.90 -4.47 8.77
CA GLY A 112 -3.91 -3.40 8.65
C GLY A 112 -4.45 -2.05 9.13
N LEU A 113 -5.69 -1.71 8.74
CA LEU A 113 -6.35 -0.50 9.17
C LEU A 113 -6.54 -0.47 10.70
N LYS A 114 -7.10 -1.52 11.29
CA LYS A 114 -7.29 -1.63 12.75
C LYS A 114 -5.95 -1.59 13.48
N GLY A 115 -4.97 -2.36 13.00
CA GLY A 115 -3.63 -2.39 13.56
C GLY A 115 -2.96 -1.02 13.55
N GLY A 116 -3.01 -0.32 12.42
CA GLY A 116 -2.44 1.01 12.27
C GLY A 116 -3.10 2.05 13.18
N LEU A 117 -4.43 2.06 13.28
CA LEU A 117 -5.15 3.00 14.16
C LEU A 117 -4.84 2.73 15.64
N ILE A 118 -4.86 1.47 16.08
CA ILE A 118 -4.57 1.12 17.48
C ILE A 118 -3.08 1.39 17.80
N GLY A 119 -2.17 0.98 16.93
CA GLY A 119 -0.74 1.27 17.08
C GLY A 119 -0.45 2.76 17.08
N GLY A 120 -1.09 3.52 16.18
CA GLY A 120 -0.97 4.98 16.13
C GLY A 120 -1.50 5.68 17.38
N ALA A 121 -2.60 5.22 17.94
CA ALA A 121 -3.12 5.73 19.20
C ALA A 121 -2.15 5.47 20.37
N CYS A 122 -1.61 4.25 20.48
CA CYS A 122 -0.62 3.91 21.50
C CYS A 122 0.66 4.76 21.36
N MET A 123 1.15 4.94 20.12
CA MET A 123 2.30 5.81 19.84
C MET A 123 2.02 7.26 20.22
N ALA A 124 0.84 7.79 19.87
CA ALA A 124 0.45 9.17 20.19
C ALA A 124 0.36 9.39 21.71
N ILE A 125 -0.26 8.46 22.44
CA ILE A 125 -0.33 8.53 23.92
C ILE A 125 1.08 8.54 24.52
N PHE A 126 1.98 7.70 24.01
CA PHE A 126 3.36 7.64 24.48
C PHE A 126 4.13 8.94 24.18
N ALA A 127 3.97 9.51 22.98
CA ALA A 127 4.60 10.76 22.60
C ALA A 127 4.08 11.96 23.44
N VAL A 128 2.76 12.01 23.66
CA VAL A 128 2.15 13.04 24.50
C VAL A 128 2.56 12.92 25.97
N ALA A 129 2.63 11.69 26.49
CA ALA A 129 3.13 11.44 27.85
C ALA A 129 4.57 11.92 28.03
N TRP A 130 5.42 11.72 27.02
CA TRP A 130 6.79 12.23 27.04
C TRP A 130 6.82 13.76 27.05
N GLY A 131 6.04 14.44 26.20
CA GLY A 131 5.92 15.90 26.19
C GLY A 131 5.49 16.45 27.55
N LEU A 132 4.54 15.76 28.20
CA LEU A 132 4.07 16.13 29.55
C LEU A 132 5.18 15.97 30.62
N ILE A 133 5.92 14.89 30.57
CA ILE A 133 6.97 14.59 31.56
C ILE A 133 8.17 15.53 31.41
N THR A 134 8.58 15.84 30.17
CA THR A 134 9.82 16.59 29.91
C THR A 134 9.63 18.08 29.73
N GLN A 135 8.50 18.50 29.19
CA GLN A 135 8.19 19.90 28.86
C GLN A 135 6.98 20.43 29.66
N GLY A 136 6.39 19.62 30.52
CA GLY A 136 5.21 20.00 31.28
C GLY A 136 3.97 20.27 30.43
N SER A 137 3.97 19.87 29.15
CA SER A 137 2.90 20.19 28.21
C SER A 137 2.48 19.00 27.36
N LEU A 138 1.18 18.81 27.22
CA LEU A 138 0.58 17.85 26.28
C LEU A 138 0.74 18.30 24.83
N TRP A 139 0.84 19.60 24.61
CA TRP A 139 0.82 20.20 23.27
C TRP A 139 2.16 20.15 22.57
N TYR A 140 3.24 20.06 23.33
CA TYR A 140 4.60 20.01 22.76
C TYR A 140 4.77 18.96 21.67
N SER A 141 4.43 17.72 21.95
CA SER A 141 4.58 16.63 20.97
C SER A 141 3.62 16.77 19.79
N VAL A 142 2.42 17.32 20.00
CA VAL A 142 1.43 17.55 18.93
C VAL A 142 1.90 18.64 17.99
N ASN A 143 2.37 19.77 18.52
CA ASN A 143 2.88 20.88 17.73
C ASN A 143 4.20 20.50 17.02
N LEU A 144 5.05 19.71 17.66
CA LEU A 144 6.27 19.19 17.06
C LEU A 144 5.96 18.29 15.86
N LEU A 145 4.92 17.44 15.95
CA LEU A 145 4.44 16.65 14.82
C LEU A 145 3.90 17.52 13.69
N ALA A 146 3.16 18.58 14.00
CA ALA A 146 2.70 19.55 13.02
C ALA A 146 3.85 20.23 12.29
N GLY A 147 4.97 20.49 12.99
CA GLY A 147 6.20 21.04 12.44
C GLY A 147 6.90 20.18 11.38
N SER A 148 6.55 18.90 11.30
CA SER A 148 7.06 18.02 10.23
C SER A 148 6.54 18.39 8.83
N MET A 149 5.42 19.10 8.75
CA MET A 149 4.81 19.54 7.48
C MET A 149 4.60 21.06 7.40
N LEU A 150 4.47 21.74 8.54
CA LEU A 150 4.21 23.17 8.62
C LEU A 150 5.46 23.90 9.11
N THR A 151 6.16 24.60 8.23
CA THR A 151 7.42 25.30 8.52
C THR A 151 7.30 26.32 9.66
N GLY A 152 6.14 26.96 9.81
CA GLY A 152 5.90 27.88 10.92
C GLY A 152 6.02 27.26 12.31
N TYR A 153 5.73 25.94 12.45
CA TYR A 153 5.87 25.23 13.73
C TYR A 153 7.28 24.67 13.93
N SER A 154 8.04 24.44 12.88
CA SER A 154 9.41 23.94 12.99
C SER A 154 10.40 25.02 13.49
N GLU A 155 10.04 26.30 13.36
CA GLU A 155 10.84 27.44 13.77
C GLU A 155 10.47 27.97 15.17
N MET A 156 9.38 27.44 15.78
CA MET A 156 8.92 27.81 17.11
C MET A 156 9.93 27.41 18.18
N THR A 157 10.05 28.22 19.21
CA THR A 157 10.81 27.89 20.42
C THR A 157 10.15 26.76 21.20
N THR A 158 10.91 26.11 22.08
CA THR A 158 10.38 25.05 22.95
C THR A 158 9.18 25.52 23.79
N GLU A 159 9.21 26.78 24.26
CA GLU A 159 8.13 27.38 25.05
C GLU A 159 6.87 27.60 24.20
N GLU A 160 7.01 28.08 22.98
CA GLU A 160 5.90 28.25 22.04
C GLU A 160 5.29 26.90 21.65
N LEU A 161 6.10 25.89 21.36
CA LEU A 161 5.64 24.52 21.08
C LEU A 161 4.87 23.91 22.26
N ALA A 162 5.15 24.33 23.49
CA ALA A 162 4.46 23.88 24.69
C ALA A 162 3.08 24.54 24.89
N THR A 163 2.73 25.58 24.11
CA THR A 163 1.41 26.23 24.19
C THR A 163 0.38 25.59 23.26
N PHE A 164 -0.90 25.83 23.56
CA PHE A 164 -1.98 25.30 22.71
C PHE A 164 -2.10 26.09 21.41
N HIS A 165 -2.05 25.37 20.29
CA HIS A 165 -2.28 25.89 18.96
C HIS A 165 -3.32 25.06 18.23
N THR A 166 -4.45 25.64 17.85
CA THR A 166 -5.51 24.95 17.10
C THR A 166 -5.01 24.41 15.79
N GLY A 167 -4.20 25.18 15.05
CA GLY A 167 -3.57 24.73 13.78
C GLY A 167 -2.65 23.53 13.99
N GLY A 168 -1.85 23.56 15.06
CA GLY A 168 -0.97 22.44 15.44
C GLY A 168 -1.75 21.17 15.78
N LEU A 169 -2.85 21.30 16.53
CA LEU A 169 -3.73 20.17 16.86
C LEU A 169 -4.35 19.54 15.60
N ILE A 170 -4.91 20.36 14.72
CA ILE A 170 -5.52 19.87 13.48
C ILE A 170 -4.48 19.19 12.60
N ALA A 171 -3.37 19.87 12.31
CA ALA A 171 -2.32 19.34 11.45
C ALA A 171 -1.68 18.07 12.05
N GLY A 172 -1.29 18.10 13.33
CA GLY A 172 -0.73 16.96 14.02
C GLY A 172 -1.67 15.75 14.02
N THR A 173 -2.97 15.97 14.27
CA THR A 173 -3.98 14.89 14.24
C THR A 173 -4.15 14.30 12.84
N VAL A 174 -4.22 15.13 11.80
CA VAL A 174 -4.35 14.68 10.41
C VAL A 174 -3.12 13.88 10.00
N ILE A 175 -1.92 14.38 10.29
CA ILE A 175 -0.66 13.68 10.00
C ILE A 175 -0.64 12.33 10.73
N GLN A 176 -0.95 12.32 12.03
CA GLN A 176 -0.96 11.11 12.85
C GLN A 176 -1.92 10.05 12.29
N LEU A 177 -3.16 10.44 11.98
CA LEU A 177 -4.16 9.51 11.45
C LEU A 177 -3.77 8.98 10.06
N PHE A 178 -3.34 9.88 9.17
CA PHE A 178 -2.93 9.49 7.82
C PHE A 178 -1.77 8.51 7.86
N MET A 179 -0.71 8.83 8.60
CA MET A 179 0.46 7.97 8.71
C MET A 179 0.15 6.65 9.41
N SER A 180 -0.70 6.67 10.43
CA SER A 180 -1.12 5.45 11.14
C SER A 180 -1.88 4.49 10.23
N VAL A 181 -2.80 4.99 9.42
CA VAL A 181 -3.55 4.19 8.44
C VAL A 181 -2.61 3.69 7.35
N PHE A 182 -1.82 4.57 6.74
CA PHE A 182 -0.93 4.24 5.64
C PHE A 182 0.09 3.17 6.04
N VAL A 183 0.81 3.40 7.14
CA VAL A 183 1.83 2.45 7.61
C VAL A 183 1.18 1.16 8.13
N GLY A 184 0.00 1.24 8.76
CA GLY A 184 -0.75 0.06 9.19
C GLY A 184 -1.17 -0.84 8.02
N LEU A 185 -1.60 -0.26 6.91
CA LEU A 185 -1.90 -1.01 5.69
C LEU A 185 -0.65 -1.65 5.10
N LEU A 186 0.49 -0.94 5.07
CA LEU A 186 1.76 -1.52 4.65
C LEU A 186 2.16 -2.73 5.50
N TYR A 187 2.00 -2.64 6.83
CA TYR A 187 2.24 -3.78 7.73
C TYR A 187 1.31 -4.95 7.42
N GLY A 188 0.02 -4.68 7.15
CA GLY A 188 -0.95 -5.71 6.77
C GLY A 188 -0.53 -6.51 5.54
N VAL A 189 0.05 -5.83 4.54
CA VAL A 189 0.53 -6.47 3.31
C VAL A 189 1.89 -7.13 3.50
N MET A 190 2.80 -6.51 4.25
CA MET A 190 4.19 -6.98 4.37
C MET A 190 4.39 -8.10 5.37
N LEU A 191 3.64 -8.13 6.49
CA LEU A 191 3.83 -9.15 7.54
C LEU A 191 3.72 -10.59 7.04
N PRO A 192 2.75 -10.96 6.16
CA PRO A 192 2.68 -12.32 5.63
C PRO A 192 3.88 -12.73 4.77
N LEU A 193 4.63 -11.75 4.23
CA LEU A 193 5.83 -12.00 3.42
C LEU A 193 7.05 -12.32 4.28
N ILE A 194 6.97 -12.10 5.61
CA ILE A 194 8.07 -12.31 6.56
C ILE A 194 7.78 -13.57 7.39
N PRO A 195 8.22 -14.77 6.93
CA PRO A 195 7.87 -16.04 7.59
C PRO A 195 8.59 -16.24 8.90
N ARG A 196 9.75 -15.58 9.12
CA ARG A 196 10.55 -15.71 10.32
C ARG A 196 10.56 -14.40 11.10
N PHE A 197 10.24 -14.48 12.39
CA PHE A 197 10.30 -13.36 13.34
C PHE A 197 9.55 -12.10 12.91
N PRO A 198 8.27 -12.18 12.45
CA PRO A 198 7.53 -11.01 11.97
C PRO A 198 7.44 -9.90 13.03
N LEU A 199 7.26 -10.24 14.32
CA LEU A 199 7.24 -9.26 15.40
C LEU A 199 8.57 -8.53 15.59
N LEU A 200 9.71 -9.23 15.46
CA LEU A 200 11.02 -8.61 15.57
C LEU A 200 11.27 -7.63 14.43
N VAL A 201 10.94 -8.04 13.20
CA VAL A 201 11.08 -7.17 12.03
C VAL A 201 10.18 -5.95 12.17
N ALA A 202 8.92 -6.15 12.54
CA ALA A 202 7.95 -5.07 12.71
C ALA A 202 8.29 -4.11 13.86
N ALA A 203 8.78 -4.63 14.98
CA ALA A 203 9.06 -3.82 16.17
C ALA A 203 10.46 -3.19 16.19
N ILE A 204 11.42 -3.73 15.45
CA ILE A 204 12.81 -3.26 15.51
C ILE A 204 13.31 -2.82 14.13
N VAL A 205 13.28 -3.71 13.12
CA VAL A 205 13.90 -3.42 11.83
C VAL A 205 13.19 -2.27 11.12
N VAL A 206 11.87 -2.33 11.01
CA VAL A 206 11.08 -1.29 10.33
C VAL A 206 11.18 0.06 11.05
N PRO A 207 11.02 0.17 12.40
CA PRO A 207 11.24 1.40 13.13
C PRO A 207 12.63 2.00 12.96
N LEU A 208 13.68 1.19 12.97
CA LEU A 208 15.05 1.68 12.78
C LEU A 208 15.28 2.21 11.37
N VAL A 209 14.82 1.48 10.35
CA VAL A 209 14.89 1.95 8.95
C VAL A 209 14.10 3.23 8.78
N TRP A 210 12.87 3.29 9.29
CA TRP A 210 12.04 4.49 9.24
C TRP A 210 12.69 5.68 9.94
N THR A 211 13.23 5.47 11.15
CA THR A 211 13.92 6.52 11.90
C THR A 211 15.15 7.02 11.16
N GLY A 212 15.92 6.12 10.54
CA GLY A 212 17.09 6.50 9.74
C GLY A 212 16.72 7.34 8.52
N LEU A 213 15.66 6.95 7.80
CA LEU A 213 15.12 7.73 6.68
C LEU A 213 14.60 9.10 7.13
N PHE A 214 13.86 9.13 8.24
CA PHE A 214 13.32 10.37 8.79
C PHE A 214 14.44 11.29 9.28
N TRP A 215 15.44 10.76 9.98
CA TRP A 215 16.61 11.51 10.42
C TRP A 215 17.37 12.11 9.25
N GLY A 216 17.65 11.32 8.22
CA GLY A 216 18.32 11.77 7.01
C GLY A 216 17.54 12.87 6.27
N SER A 217 16.22 12.71 6.18
CA SER A 217 15.35 13.71 5.53
C SER A 217 15.26 15.00 6.35
N MET A 218 15.01 14.91 7.67
CA MET A 218 14.82 16.08 8.52
C MET A 218 16.09 16.88 8.73
N SER A 219 17.25 16.26 8.73
CA SER A 219 18.53 16.97 8.82
C SER A 219 18.79 17.90 7.63
N VAL A 220 18.15 17.63 6.49
CA VAL A 220 18.26 18.46 5.27
C VAL A 220 17.06 19.40 5.12
N VAL A 221 15.85 18.89 5.33
CA VAL A 221 14.61 19.64 5.07
C VAL A 221 14.29 20.63 6.20
N SER A 222 14.48 20.23 7.45
CA SER A 222 14.18 21.04 8.63
C SER A 222 15.16 20.75 9.78
N PRO A 223 16.40 21.30 9.72
CA PRO A 223 17.38 21.12 10.80
C PRO A 223 16.87 21.61 12.15
N ALA A 224 16.06 22.68 12.17
CA ALA A 224 15.44 23.21 13.39
C ALA A 224 14.53 22.18 14.05
N LEU A 225 13.64 21.54 13.29
CA LEU A 225 12.81 20.46 13.80
C LEU A 225 13.64 19.27 14.30
N ALA A 226 14.67 18.88 13.55
CA ALA A 226 15.56 17.79 13.95
C ALA A 226 16.26 18.05 15.29
N ALA A 227 16.56 19.31 15.61
CA ALA A 227 17.17 19.73 16.88
C ALA A 227 16.20 19.62 18.07
N HIS A 228 14.89 19.77 17.87
CA HIS A 228 13.86 19.63 18.90
C HIS A 228 13.47 18.18 19.19
N LEU A 229 13.83 17.25 18.29
CA LEU A 229 13.49 15.84 18.43
C LEU A 229 14.42 15.12 19.42
N ASN A 230 13.83 14.50 20.42
CA ASN A 230 14.55 13.52 21.23
C ASN A 230 14.55 12.17 20.55
N TRP A 231 15.62 11.83 19.85
CA TRP A 231 15.75 10.64 19.02
C TRP A 231 15.49 9.31 19.75
N PRO A 232 15.99 9.09 20.98
CA PRO A 232 15.66 7.88 21.74
C PRO A 232 14.16 7.68 21.97
N TRP A 233 13.44 8.75 22.32
CA TRP A 233 11.99 8.70 22.49
C TRP A 233 11.25 8.53 21.18
N PHE A 234 11.73 9.15 20.14
CA PHE A 234 11.18 8.96 18.80
C PHE A 234 11.30 7.48 18.38
N ILE A 235 12.48 6.86 18.55
CA ILE A 235 12.67 5.44 18.28
C ILE A 235 11.74 4.58 19.13
N ALA A 236 11.65 4.85 20.44
CA ALA A 236 10.77 4.11 21.34
C ALA A 236 9.30 4.20 20.92
N SER A 237 8.84 5.37 20.48
CA SER A 237 7.48 5.55 19.98
C SER A 237 7.23 4.73 18.70
N GLN A 238 8.20 4.67 17.79
CA GLN A 238 8.13 3.86 16.57
C GLN A 238 8.11 2.35 16.88
N VAL A 239 8.91 1.91 17.86
CA VAL A 239 8.90 0.52 18.34
C VAL A 239 7.54 0.14 18.92
N ILE A 240 6.93 1.01 19.72
CA ILE A 240 5.58 0.79 20.27
C ILE A 240 4.56 0.68 19.12
N PHE A 241 4.61 1.60 18.16
CA PHE A 241 3.74 1.53 16.99
C PHE A 241 3.89 0.18 16.25
N GLY A 242 5.12 -0.19 15.90
CA GLY A 242 5.40 -1.41 15.14
C GLY A 242 4.96 -2.67 15.89
N LEU A 243 5.27 -2.76 17.18
CA LEU A 243 4.91 -3.89 18.02
C LEU A 243 3.39 -4.05 18.16
N VAL A 244 2.68 -2.97 18.50
CA VAL A 244 1.22 -2.99 18.71
C VAL A 244 0.51 -3.28 17.38
N THR A 245 0.89 -2.60 16.30
CA THR A 245 0.33 -2.81 14.97
C THR A 245 0.50 -4.27 14.53
N ALA A 246 1.69 -4.82 14.65
CA ALA A 246 1.96 -6.21 14.27
C ALA A 246 1.17 -7.20 15.15
N MET A 247 1.09 -6.98 16.47
CA MET A 247 0.30 -7.84 17.36
C MET A 247 -1.19 -7.85 17.00
N VAL A 248 -1.76 -6.69 16.66
CA VAL A 248 -3.17 -6.60 16.25
C VAL A 248 -3.41 -7.32 14.93
N ILE A 249 -2.53 -7.12 13.94
CA ILE A 249 -2.64 -7.77 12.64
C ILE A 249 -2.51 -9.29 12.78
N MET A 250 -1.51 -9.77 13.52
CA MET A 250 -1.27 -11.21 13.69
C MET A 250 -2.37 -11.94 14.46
N ARG A 251 -3.13 -11.22 15.29
CA ARG A 251 -4.31 -11.75 16.01
C ARG A 251 -5.60 -11.63 15.18
N SER A 252 -5.55 -10.93 14.07
CA SER A 252 -6.70 -10.81 13.18
C SER A 252 -6.90 -12.08 12.35
N GLU A 253 -8.10 -12.20 11.80
CA GLU A 253 -8.48 -13.30 10.92
C GLU A 253 -7.54 -13.40 9.71
N LYS A 254 -7.24 -14.64 9.30
CA LYS A 254 -6.39 -14.93 8.16
C LYS A 254 -7.23 -15.47 7.02
N ILE A 255 -6.88 -15.07 5.81
CA ILE A 255 -7.51 -15.52 4.59
C ILE A 255 -6.53 -16.43 3.85
N GLY A 256 -6.94 -17.66 3.58
CA GLY A 256 -6.17 -18.58 2.76
C GLY A 256 -6.05 -18.08 1.32
N THR A 257 -4.84 -18.07 0.77
CA THR A 257 -4.63 -17.77 -0.65
C THR A 257 -4.90 -19.02 -1.50
N MET A 258 -5.06 -18.87 -2.82
CA MET A 258 -5.19 -19.99 -3.75
C MET A 258 -4.02 -20.98 -3.66
N GLN A 259 -2.89 -20.58 -3.12
CA GLN A 259 -1.72 -21.44 -2.87
C GLN A 259 -2.00 -22.50 -1.79
N ASN A 260 -2.88 -22.18 -0.85
CA ASN A 260 -3.27 -23.07 0.26
C ASN A 260 -4.41 -24.02 -0.09
N TRP A 261 -5.03 -23.86 -1.27
CA TRP A 261 -6.12 -24.71 -1.68
C TRP A 261 -5.62 -26.09 -2.08
N ASN A 262 -6.32 -27.12 -1.59
CA ASN A 262 -6.09 -28.50 -1.96
C ASN A 262 -6.40 -28.68 -3.46
N TYR A 263 -5.75 -29.65 -4.12
CA TYR A 263 -5.94 -29.95 -5.55
C TYR A 263 -7.42 -30.11 -5.92
N LEU A 264 -8.20 -30.76 -5.06
CA LEU A 264 -9.64 -30.96 -5.23
C LEU A 264 -10.46 -29.63 -5.13
N GLU A 265 -10.03 -28.71 -4.31
CA GLU A 265 -10.65 -27.39 -4.18
C GLU A 265 -10.38 -26.52 -5.41
N ARG A 266 -9.17 -26.59 -5.98
CA ARG A 266 -8.82 -25.91 -7.22
C ARG A 266 -9.66 -26.39 -8.40
N ILE A 267 -9.79 -27.72 -8.57
CA ILE A 267 -10.65 -28.31 -9.60
C ILE A 267 -12.13 -27.97 -9.35
N GLY A 268 -12.56 -27.94 -8.08
CA GLY A 268 -13.95 -27.66 -7.71
C GLY A 268 -14.42 -26.24 -8.05
N ILE A 269 -13.51 -25.28 -8.15
CA ILE A 269 -13.86 -23.91 -8.58
C ILE A 269 -14.00 -23.84 -10.09
N GLU A 270 -13.14 -24.50 -10.84
CA GLU A 270 -13.31 -24.61 -12.29
C GLU A 270 -14.58 -25.41 -12.64
N ALA A 271 -14.93 -26.42 -11.83
CA ALA A 271 -16.13 -27.25 -12.02
C ALA A 271 -17.43 -26.60 -11.51
N LYS A 272 -17.39 -25.60 -10.61
CA LYS A 272 -18.59 -24.89 -10.15
C LYS A 272 -19.32 -24.18 -11.28
N GLY A 273 -18.59 -23.52 -12.18
CA GLY A 273 -19.17 -22.91 -13.37
C GLY A 273 -19.87 -23.93 -14.31
N VAL A 274 -19.34 -25.14 -14.39
CA VAL A 274 -19.94 -26.22 -15.20
C VAL A 274 -21.18 -26.81 -14.51
N ARG A 275 -21.20 -26.93 -13.18
CA ARG A 275 -22.36 -27.43 -12.43
C ARG A 275 -23.54 -26.47 -12.47
N GLU A 276 -23.30 -25.16 -12.43
CA GLU A 276 -24.38 -24.16 -12.49
C GLU A 276 -25.01 -24.07 -13.89
N MET A 277 -24.27 -24.38 -14.96
CA MET A 277 -24.84 -24.50 -16.30
C MET A 277 -25.71 -25.78 -16.47
N GLY A 278 -25.30 -26.89 -15.88
CA GLY A 278 -26.06 -28.14 -15.95
C GLY A 278 -27.36 -28.15 -15.11
N SER A 279 -27.43 -27.31 -14.08
CA SER A 279 -28.64 -27.22 -13.24
C SER A 279 -29.71 -26.25 -13.75
N LYS A 280 -29.42 -25.51 -14.82
CA LYS A 280 -30.40 -24.63 -15.49
C LYS A 280 -31.07 -25.25 -16.71
N GLU A 281 -30.70 -26.44 -17.09
CA GLU A 281 -31.27 -27.18 -18.23
C GLU A 281 -32.21 -28.36 -17.81
N GLU A 282 -32.45 -28.57 -16.52
CA GLU A 282 -33.51 -29.42 -15.98
C GLU A 282 -34.65 -28.56 -15.38
#